data_b99be86a98f19545fbc300efa47e6c50
#
_entry.id   b99be86a98f19545fbc300efa47e6c50
#
_cell.length_a   1.000
_cell.length_b   1.000
_cell.length_c   1.000
_cell.angle_alpha   90.00
_cell.angle_beta   90.00
_cell.angle_gamma   90.00
#
_symmetry.space_group_name_H-M   'P 1'
#
loop_
_entity.id
_entity.type
_entity.pdbx_description
1 polymer ?
#
loop_
_entity_poly.entity_id
_entity_poly.type
_entity_poly.pdbx_seq_one_letter_code
_entity_poly.pdbx_strand_id
1 'polypeptide(L)'
;RVLRNKGDVSEATREKVREAAKRLGYVPNKIAGALASQRVNLIAVIIPSLGNMVFPEVLSGISEALEETGLQPVVGVTDYLPEKEEKVLFEMLSWRPSGVIIAGLEHSEASRTMLRQSNIPVVEIMDVDGQPVDCAVGISHRRAGRKMAEAILAAGHKRIGFLGTKMPLDHRARKRFEGFTRTLTKAGIEIADQEFYSGGSALAKGREMTAAMLERTPDLDFLYYSNDMIGAGGLLYLIEAGIDVPTQIGLAGFNGVELLDGLPRKLAT
;
A
#
# COMPACT_ATOMS: atom_id res chain seq x y z
N ARG A 1 28.32 -19.17 -22.76
CA ARG A 1 27.70 -18.44 -23.90
C ARG A 1 26.23 -18.80 -24.05
N VAL A 2 25.86 -20.09 -24.16
CA VAL A 2 24.46 -20.55 -24.29
C VAL A 2 23.58 -20.06 -23.17
N LEU A 3 23.95 -20.30 -21.91
CA LEU A 3 23.19 -19.91 -20.72
C LEU A 3 23.14 -18.39 -20.48
N ARG A 4 23.88 -17.59 -21.26
CA ARG A 4 23.86 -16.11 -21.25
C ARG A 4 23.20 -15.51 -22.48
N ASN A 5 22.54 -16.32 -23.30
CA ASN A 5 21.86 -15.94 -24.55
C ASN A 5 22.72 -15.08 -25.50
N LYS A 6 24.06 -15.24 -25.48
CA LYS A 6 24.97 -14.56 -26.42
C LYS A 6 25.00 -15.33 -27.73
N GLY A 7 24.84 -14.63 -28.87
CA GLY A 7 24.87 -15.18 -30.22
C GLY A 7 26.10 -16.06 -30.53
N ASP A 8 26.19 -16.71 -31.67
CA ASP A 8 27.21 -17.62 -32.17
C ASP A 8 27.12 -19.09 -31.71
N VAL A 9 25.95 -19.56 -31.30
CA VAL A 9 25.75 -20.98 -30.97
C VAL A 9 24.54 -21.51 -31.74
N SER A 10 24.67 -22.64 -32.42
CA SER A 10 23.56 -23.27 -33.15
C SER A 10 22.43 -23.66 -32.18
N GLU A 11 21.19 -23.65 -32.67
CA GLU A 11 20.02 -23.99 -31.83
C GLU A 11 20.14 -25.43 -31.26
N ALA A 12 20.65 -26.38 -32.05
CA ALA A 12 20.88 -27.75 -31.58
C ALA A 12 21.89 -27.83 -30.41
N THR A 13 22.93 -26.98 -30.40
CA THR A 13 23.89 -26.92 -29.30
C THR A 13 23.27 -26.23 -28.08
N ARG A 14 22.45 -25.23 -28.33
CA ARG A 14 21.70 -24.48 -27.28
C ARG A 14 20.77 -25.42 -26.51
N GLU A 15 20.01 -26.24 -27.23
CA GLU A 15 19.10 -27.22 -26.66
C GLU A 15 19.84 -28.26 -25.79
N LYS A 16 20.89 -28.88 -26.35
CA LYS A 16 21.72 -29.84 -25.60
C LYS A 16 22.29 -29.29 -24.31
N VAL A 17 22.75 -28.03 -24.31
CA VAL A 17 23.29 -27.38 -23.09
C VAL A 17 22.18 -27.09 -22.08
N ARG A 18 21.00 -26.66 -22.53
CA ARG A 18 19.83 -26.44 -21.65
C ARG A 18 19.36 -27.73 -21.00
N GLU A 19 19.24 -28.82 -21.78
CA GLU A 19 18.87 -30.15 -21.27
C GLU A 19 19.90 -30.68 -20.27
N ALA A 20 21.19 -30.56 -20.56
CA ALA A 20 22.26 -30.98 -19.65
C ALA A 20 22.21 -30.16 -18.32
N ALA A 21 22.04 -28.84 -18.41
CA ALA A 21 21.90 -27.97 -17.24
C ALA A 21 20.68 -28.36 -16.40
N LYS A 22 19.53 -28.63 -17.05
CA LYS A 22 18.30 -29.08 -16.39
C LYS A 22 18.48 -30.41 -15.68
N ARG A 23 19.09 -31.39 -16.37
CA ARG A 23 19.36 -32.74 -15.83
C ARG A 23 20.31 -32.70 -14.64
N LEU A 24 21.30 -31.79 -14.65
CA LEU A 24 22.29 -31.65 -13.58
C LEU A 24 21.81 -30.72 -12.45
N GLY A 25 20.61 -30.13 -12.53
CA GLY A 25 20.12 -29.14 -11.58
C GLY A 25 20.99 -27.86 -11.56
N TYR A 26 21.74 -27.59 -12.63
CA TYR A 26 22.63 -26.43 -12.68
C TYR A 26 21.84 -25.12 -12.80
N VAL A 27 21.97 -24.29 -11.77
CA VAL A 27 21.41 -22.92 -11.76
C VAL A 27 22.54 -21.93 -12.06
N PRO A 28 22.47 -21.19 -13.19
CA PRO A 28 23.47 -20.17 -13.49
C PRO A 28 23.51 -19.08 -12.42
N ASN A 29 24.70 -18.75 -11.94
CA ASN A 29 24.88 -17.61 -11.06
C ASN A 29 24.72 -16.30 -11.87
N LYS A 30 23.54 -15.67 -11.75
CA LYS A 30 23.24 -14.39 -12.42
C LYS A 30 24.10 -13.24 -11.89
N ILE A 31 24.53 -13.28 -10.62
CA ILE A 31 25.38 -12.26 -10.03
C ILE A 31 26.78 -12.25 -10.66
N ALA A 32 27.35 -13.45 -10.89
CA ALA A 32 28.62 -13.57 -11.61
C ALA A 32 28.54 -13.09 -13.08
N GLY A 33 27.34 -13.09 -13.66
CA GLY A 33 27.06 -12.52 -14.99
C GLY A 33 26.92 -11.00 -14.98
N ALA A 34 26.44 -10.43 -13.89
CA ALA A 34 26.21 -9.01 -13.69
C ALA A 34 27.48 -8.19 -13.46
N LEU A 35 28.63 -8.82 -13.12
CA LEU A 35 29.94 -8.16 -13.03
C LEU A 35 30.32 -7.42 -14.32
N ALA A 36 29.83 -7.88 -15.47
CA ALA A 36 30.08 -7.24 -16.77
C ALA A 36 29.04 -6.18 -17.15
N SER A 37 27.82 -6.25 -16.60
CA SER A 37 26.70 -5.35 -16.92
C SER A 37 26.47 -4.29 -15.83
N GLN A 38 27.13 -4.38 -14.70
CA GLN A 38 26.99 -3.54 -13.50
C GLN A 38 25.57 -3.50 -12.90
N ARG A 39 24.60 -4.27 -13.39
CA ARG A 39 23.22 -4.32 -12.89
C ARG A 39 22.73 -5.76 -12.83
N VAL A 40 21.90 -6.06 -11.84
CA VAL A 40 21.19 -7.34 -11.70
C VAL A 40 19.75 -7.13 -12.17
N ASN A 41 19.17 -8.13 -12.87
CA ASN A 41 17.78 -8.07 -13.31
C ASN A 41 16.79 -8.17 -12.12
N LEU A 42 16.96 -7.30 -11.14
CA LEU A 42 16.11 -7.17 -9.96
C LEU A 42 15.47 -5.79 -9.92
N ILE A 43 14.25 -5.75 -9.45
CA ILE A 43 13.57 -4.52 -9.05
C ILE A 43 13.40 -4.56 -7.52
N ALA A 44 13.97 -3.58 -6.83
CA ALA A 44 13.72 -3.41 -5.40
C ALA A 44 12.31 -2.85 -5.19
N VAL A 45 11.43 -3.59 -4.53
CA VAL A 45 10.07 -3.16 -4.20
C VAL A 45 9.96 -2.95 -2.70
N ILE A 46 9.81 -1.71 -2.25
CA ILE A 46 9.83 -1.34 -0.83
C ILE A 46 8.42 -0.88 -0.44
N ILE A 47 7.82 -1.63 0.49
CA ILE A 47 6.46 -1.39 0.97
C ILE A 47 6.43 -1.34 2.50
N PRO A 48 5.45 -0.62 3.09
CA PRO A 48 5.41 -0.50 4.54
C PRO A 48 4.80 -1.70 5.26
N SER A 49 4.03 -2.57 4.61
CA SER A 49 3.36 -3.67 5.32
C SER A 49 2.91 -4.78 4.37
N LEU A 50 2.98 -6.03 4.83
CA LEU A 50 2.31 -7.16 4.20
C LEU A 50 0.95 -7.48 4.84
N GLY A 51 0.69 -6.96 6.04
CA GLY A 51 -0.58 -7.17 6.75
C GLY A 51 -1.72 -6.23 6.32
N ASN A 52 -1.45 -5.20 5.53
CA ASN A 52 -2.49 -4.36 4.94
C ASN A 52 -2.79 -4.88 3.52
N MET A 53 -4.02 -5.35 3.29
CA MET A 53 -4.45 -6.06 2.09
C MET A 53 -4.16 -5.34 0.77
N VAL A 54 -4.07 -4.01 0.77
CA VAL A 54 -3.75 -3.25 -0.44
C VAL A 54 -2.36 -3.56 -1.01
N PHE A 55 -1.38 -3.89 -0.16
CA PHE A 55 -0.01 -4.15 -0.65
C PHE A 55 0.16 -5.48 -1.37
N PRO A 56 -0.43 -6.61 -0.92
CA PRO A 56 -0.46 -7.83 -1.73
C PRO A 56 -1.03 -7.61 -3.14
N GLU A 57 -2.09 -6.84 -3.30
CA GLU A 57 -2.67 -6.51 -4.60
C GLU A 57 -1.70 -5.67 -5.46
N VAL A 58 -1.05 -4.68 -4.87
CA VAL A 58 0.00 -3.89 -5.54
C VAL A 58 1.16 -4.77 -5.99
N LEU A 59 1.62 -5.70 -5.13
CA LEU A 59 2.71 -6.63 -5.46
C LEU A 59 2.30 -7.58 -6.60
N SER A 60 1.05 -8.03 -6.63
CA SER A 60 0.52 -8.85 -7.73
C SER A 60 0.55 -8.08 -9.04
N GLY A 61 0.09 -6.83 -9.07
CA GLY A 61 0.15 -5.98 -10.26
C GLY A 61 1.57 -5.68 -10.73
N ILE A 62 2.52 -5.46 -9.80
CA ILE A 62 3.94 -5.30 -10.12
C ILE A 62 4.50 -6.59 -10.72
N SER A 63 4.18 -7.75 -10.13
CA SER A 63 4.66 -9.05 -10.63
C SER A 63 4.15 -9.33 -12.04
N GLU A 64 2.87 -9.10 -12.30
CA GLU A 64 2.25 -9.24 -13.62
C GLU A 64 2.92 -8.33 -14.67
N ALA A 65 3.11 -7.05 -14.33
CA ALA A 65 3.77 -6.10 -15.25
C ALA A 65 5.23 -6.45 -15.55
N LEU A 66 5.90 -7.19 -14.69
CA LEU A 66 7.30 -7.61 -14.88
C LEU A 66 7.46 -8.97 -15.54
N GLU A 67 6.39 -9.76 -15.72
CA GLU A 67 6.45 -11.17 -16.14
C GLU A 67 7.22 -11.37 -17.46
N GLU A 68 6.98 -10.53 -18.46
CA GLU A 68 7.65 -10.63 -19.78
C GLU A 68 8.98 -9.88 -19.87
N THR A 69 9.37 -9.14 -18.83
CA THR A 69 10.57 -8.28 -18.88
C THR A 69 11.86 -9.01 -18.51
N GLY A 70 11.75 -10.18 -17.87
CA GLY A 70 12.88 -10.89 -17.27
C GLY A 70 13.42 -10.24 -15.99
N LEU A 71 12.80 -9.17 -15.51
CA LEU A 71 13.08 -8.56 -14.21
C LEU A 71 12.35 -9.32 -13.10
N GLN A 72 12.94 -9.36 -11.90
CA GLN A 72 12.36 -10.05 -10.75
C GLN A 72 12.17 -9.07 -9.60
N PRO A 73 10.96 -8.95 -9.01
CA PRO A 73 10.74 -8.12 -7.84
C PRO A 73 11.36 -8.77 -6.60
N VAL A 74 12.03 -7.97 -5.78
CA VAL A 74 12.51 -8.33 -4.45
C VAL A 74 11.89 -7.37 -3.46
N VAL A 75 11.16 -7.91 -2.50
CA VAL A 75 10.31 -7.12 -1.59
C VAL A 75 11.03 -6.85 -0.28
N GLY A 76 11.05 -5.58 0.13
CA GLY A 76 11.47 -5.12 1.45
C GLY A 76 10.30 -4.49 2.21
N VAL A 77 10.23 -4.74 3.51
CA VAL A 77 9.14 -4.26 4.38
C VAL A 77 9.68 -3.32 5.43
N THR A 78 9.08 -2.13 5.56
CA THR A 78 9.59 -1.05 6.42
C THR A 78 8.80 -0.87 7.72
N ASP A 79 7.63 -1.50 7.87
CA ASP A 79 6.70 -1.36 9.00
C ASP A 79 6.26 0.11 9.27
N TYR A 80 6.33 0.97 8.27
CA TYR A 80 6.12 2.43 8.36
C TYR A 80 7.21 3.17 9.17
N LEU A 81 8.37 2.55 9.41
CA LEU A 81 9.45 3.12 10.22
C LEU A 81 10.55 3.69 9.30
N PRO A 82 10.86 5.01 9.39
CA PRO A 82 11.87 5.63 8.55
C PRO A 82 13.25 4.99 8.68
N GLU A 83 13.67 4.65 9.89
CA GLU A 83 14.96 3.99 10.15
C GLU A 83 15.04 2.58 9.57
N LYS A 84 13.91 1.89 9.49
CA LYS A 84 13.84 0.58 8.84
C LYS A 84 13.84 0.73 7.31
N GLU A 85 13.21 1.77 6.78
CA GLU A 85 13.26 2.11 5.36
C GLU A 85 14.72 2.37 4.93
N GLU A 86 15.46 3.19 5.66
CA GLU A 86 16.86 3.47 5.38
C GLU A 86 17.69 2.19 5.31
N LYS A 87 17.54 1.30 6.28
CA LYS A 87 18.25 0.01 6.33
C LYS A 87 17.90 -0.88 5.14
N VAL A 88 16.60 -1.07 4.87
CA VAL A 88 16.11 -1.90 3.77
C VAL A 88 16.58 -1.34 2.42
N LEU A 89 16.48 -0.02 2.25
CA LEU A 89 16.93 0.66 1.04
C LEU A 89 18.44 0.49 0.83
N PHE A 90 19.25 0.70 1.86
CA PHE A 90 20.70 0.51 1.79
C PHE A 90 21.05 -0.92 1.35
N GLU A 91 20.45 -1.92 1.98
CA GLU A 91 20.70 -3.32 1.64
C GLU A 91 20.30 -3.65 0.21
N MET A 92 19.11 -3.22 -0.22
CA MET A 92 18.63 -3.48 -1.59
C MET A 92 19.47 -2.78 -2.65
N LEU A 93 19.89 -1.53 -2.43
CA LEU A 93 20.76 -0.81 -3.36
C LEU A 93 22.15 -1.45 -3.47
N SER A 94 22.63 -2.11 -2.40
CA SER A 94 23.90 -2.84 -2.43
C SER A 94 23.92 -3.99 -3.45
N TRP A 95 22.76 -4.54 -3.78
CA TRP A 95 22.59 -5.57 -4.81
C TRP A 95 22.57 -5.01 -6.24
N ARG A 96 22.64 -3.68 -6.41
CA ARG A 96 22.60 -2.97 -7.70
C ARG A 96 21.40 -3.36 -8.55
N PRO A 97 20.16 -3.16 -8.07
CA PRO A 97 18.96 -3.46 -8.82
C PRO A 97 18.88 -2.59 -10.09
N SER A 98 18.04 -3.00 -11.03
CA SER A 98 17.78 -2.24 -12.25
C SER A 98 16.88 -1.02 -12.01
N GLY A 99 16.12 -1.00 -10.93
CA GLY A 99 15.26 0.10 -10.50
C GLY A 99 14.71 -0.12 -9.10
N VAL A 100 14.09 0.90 -8.56
CA VAL A 100 13.40 0.91 -7.26
C VAL A 100 11.93 1.28 -7.46
N ILE A 101 11.04 0.52 -6.84
CA ILE A 101 9.63 0.90 -6.63
C ILE A 101 9.45 1.04 -5.11
N ILE A 102 9.01 2.20 -4.63
CA ILE A 102 8.88 2.47 -3.20
C ILE A 102 7.54 3.15 -2.89
N ALA A 103 6.87 2.71 -1.83
CA ALA A 103 5.54 3.19 -1.48
C ALA A 103 5.57 4.45 -0.61
N GLY A 104 4.93 5.52 -1.10
CA GLY A 104 4.84 6.83 -0.45
C GLY A 104 5.85 7.83 -0.99
N LEU A 105 5.79 9.05 -0.46
CA LEU A 105 6.64 10.19 -0.83
C LEU A 105 7.41 10.76 0.37
N GLU A 106 7.07 10.33 1.59
CA GLU A 106 7.66 10.80 2.83
C GLU A 106 8.84 9.91 3.23
N HIS A 107 9.99 10.20 2.64
CA HIS A 107 11.25 9.54 2.93
C HIS A 107 12.13 10.45 3.79
N SER A 108 12.98 9.86 4.62
CA SER A 108 14.01 10.60 5.32
C SER A 108 15.01 11.24 4.34
N GLU A 109 15.76 12.24 4.78
CA GLU A 109 16.78 12.85 3.91
C GLU A 109 17.89 11.84 3.54
N ALA A 110 18.18 10.88 4.42
CA ALA A 110 19.12 9.79 4.13
C ALA A 110 18.58 8.89 3.02
N SER A 111 17.32 8.46 3.10
CA SER A 111 16.64 7.68 2.04
C SER A 111 16.61 8.44 0.72
N ARG A 112 16.23 9.72 0.74
CA ARG A 112 16.23 10.57 -0.47
C ARG A 112 17.61 10.69 -1.10
N THR A 113 18.62 10.85 -0.29
CA THR A 113 20.01 10.92 -0.76
C THR A 113 20.45 9.62 -1.41
N MET A 114 20.16 8.47 -0.78
CA MET A 114 20.47 7.16 -1.36
C MET A 114 19.75 6.94 -2.70
N LEU A 115 18.46 7.29 -2.79
CA LEU A 115 17.67 7.16 -4.01
C LEU A 115 18.25 8.04 -5.14
N ARG A 116 18.54 9.32 -4.87
CA ARG A 116 19.13 10.25 -5.86
C ARG A 116 20.50 9.83 -6.35
N GLN A 117 21.35 9.32 -5.44
CA GLN A 117 22.71 8.92 -5.79
C GLN A 117 22.79 7.53 -6.43
N SER A 118 21.73 6.75 -6.37
CA SER A 118 21.72 5.40 -6.94
C SER A 118 21.89 5.35 -8.45
N ASN A 119 21.57 6.44 -9.16
CA ASN A 119 21.59 6.56 -10.62
C ASN A 119 20.80 5.44 -11.35
N ILE A 120 19.71 4.98 -10.73
CA ILE A 120 18.75 4.04 -11.32
C ILE A 120 17.34 4.65 -11.26
N PRO A 121 16.41 4.23 -12.13
CA PRO A 121 15.03 4.69 -12.08
C PRO A 121 14.36 4.44 -10.72
N VAL A 122 13.66 5.43 -10.20
CA VAL A 122 12.90 5.35 -8.95
C VAL A 122 11.45 5.71 -9.23
N VAL A 123 10.55 4.80 -8.90
CA VAL A 123 9.10 5.01 -8.99
C VAL A 123 8.52 4.98 -7.59
N GLU A 124 8.08 6.14 -7.11
CA GLU A 124 7.34 6.27 -5.87
C GLU A 124 5.87 5.98 -6.15
N ILE A 125 5.27 5.05 -5.42
CA ILE A 125 3.91 4.57 -5.72
C ILE A 125 2.90 4.92 -4.64
N MET A 126 1.61 4.88 -5.02
CA MET A 126 0.42 5.04 -4.16
C MET A 126 0.17 6.45 -3.65
N ASP A 127 0.96 7.45 -3.97
CA ASP A 127 0.73 8.84 -3.57
C ASP A 127 1.23 9.80 -4.65
N VAL A 128 0.54 10.95 -4.80
CA VAL A 128 0.97 12.05 -5.67
C VAL A 128 0.87 13.41 -4.96
N ASP A 129 0.63 13.41 -3.65
CA ASP A 129 0.49 14.64 -2.86
C ASP A 129 1.83 15.12 -2.29
N GLY A 130 2.86 15.23 -3.11
CA GLY A 130 4.19 15.69 -2.70
C GLY A 130 5.16 15.79 -3.87
N GLN A 131 6.44 15.90 -3.57
CA GLN A 131 7.52 15.99 -4.56
C GLN A 131 8.27 14.65 -4.61
N PRO A 132 8.18 13.90 -5.73
CA PRO A 132 8.90 12.65 -5.89
C PRO A 132 10.41 12.90 -6.06
N VAL A 133 11.20 11.84 -5.85
CA VAL A 133 12.64 11.84 -6.13
C VAL A 133 12.89 11.82 -7.64
N ASP A 134 12.15 10.97 -8.38
CA ASP A 134 12.22 10.83 -9.83
C ASP A 134 10.81 10.91 -10.41
N CYS A 135 9.98 9.89 -10.27
CA CYS A 135 8.59 9.93 -10.70
C CYS A 135 7.64 9.27 -9.68
N ALA A 136 6.37 9.66 -9.72
CA ALA A 136 5.34 9.09 -8.86
C ALA A 136 4.14 8.59 -9.67
N VAL A 137 3.57 7.47 -9.21
CA VAL A 137 2.33 6.90 -9.74
C VAL A 137 1.39 6.59 -8.57
N GLY A 138 0.20 7.17 -8.57
CA GLY A 138 -0.74 6.96 -7.47
C GLY A 138 -1.95 7.88 -7.56
N ILE A 139 -2.53 8.11 -6.40
CA ILE A 139 -3.68 8.98 -6.23
C ILE A 139 -3.37 10.11 -5.25
N SER A 140 -4.13 11.22 -5.35
CA SER A 140 -4.12 12.25 -4.32
C SER A 140 -4.98 11.82 -3.14
N HIS A 141 -4.35 11.54 -2.01
CA HIS A 141 -5.03 11.17 -0.77
C HIS A 141 -5.83 12.34 -0.19
N ARG A 142 -5.33 13.57 -0.28
CA ARG A 142 -6.10 14.76 0.13
C ARG A 142 -7.37 14.91 -0.68
N ARG A 143 -7.28 14.69 -2.00
CA ARG A 143 -8.45 14.72 -2.88
C ARG A 143 -9.43 13.58 -2.56
N ALA A 144 -8.95 12.38 -2.27
CA ALA A 144 -9.78 11.24 -1.88
C ALA A 144 -10.55 11.53 -0.58
N GLY A 145 -9.86 12.01 0.46
CA GLY A 145 -10.52 12.43 1.71
C GLY A 145 -11.55 13.54 1.52
N ARG A 146 -11.23 14.54 0.68
CA ARG A 146 -12.20 15.58 0.31
C ARG A 146 -13.45 14.99 -0.34
N LYS A 147 -13.29 14.12 -1.34
CA LYS A 147 -14.43 13.49 -2.04
C LYS A 147 -15.29 12.65 -1.11
N MET A 148 -14.68 11.95 -0.14
CA MET A 148 -15.42 11.19 0.85
C MET A 148 -16.27 12.12 1.73
N ALA A 149 -15.70 13.22 2.22
CA ALA A 149 -16.46 14.22 3.00
C ALA A 149 -17.61 14.82 2.19
N GLU A 150 -17.36 15.19 0.92
CA GLU A 150 -18.39 15.71 0.01
C GLU A 150 -19.55 14.69 -0.17
N ALA A 151 -19.24 13.41 -0.33
CA ALA A 151 -20.25 12.35 -0.48
C ALA A 151 -21.08 12.16 0.79
N ILE A 152 -20.44 12.13 1.96
CA ILE A 152 -21.10 11.99 3.27
C ILE A 152 -22.02 13.19 3.54
N LEU A 153 -21.57 14.40 3.25
CA LEU A 153 -22.36 15.62 3.39
C LEU A 153 -23.56 15.65 2.42
N ALA A 154 -23.35 15.22 1.17
CA ALA A 154 -24.42 15.14 0.17
C ALA A 154 -25.49 14.10 0.55
N ALA A 155 -25.11 13.05 1.29
CA ALA A 155 -26.03 12.06 1.86
C ALA A 155 -26.79 12.59 3.08
N GLY A 156 -26.45 13.78 3.61
CA GLY A 156 -27.16 14.44 4.70
C GLY A 156 -26.64 14.12 6.10
N HIS A 157 -25.54 13.37 6.22
CA HIS A 157 -24.95 13.01 7.51
C HIS A 157 -24.29 14.22 8.21
N LYS A 158 -24.42 14.28 9.53
CA LYS A 158 -23.95 15.42 10.35
C LYS A 158 -23.18 15.01 11.59
N ARG A 159 -23.43 13.83 12.13
CA ARG A 159 -22.81 13.30 13.34
C ARG A 159 -21.80 12.22 12.97
N ILE A 160 -20.61 12.64 12.55
CA ILE A 160 -19.62 11.78 11.92
C ILE A 160 -18.55 11.37 12.93
N GLY A 161 -18.29 10.07 13.05
CA GLY A 161 -17.16 9.49 13.76
C GLY A 161 -16.01 9.13 12.81
N PHE A 162 -14.78 9.26 13.26
CA PHE A 162 -13.60 8.83 12.50
C PHE A 162 -12.76 7.81 13.31
N LEU A 163 -12.38 6.70 12.64
CA LEU A 163 -11.54 5.67 13.24
C LEU A 163 -10.30 5.42 12.37
N GLY A 164 -9.13 5.59 12.98
CA GLY A 164 -7.86 5.47 12.26
C GLY A 164 -6.85 4.55 12.92
N THR A 165 -6.00 3.91 12.10
CA THR A 165 -4.88 3.10 12.58
C THR A 165 -3.56 3.65 12.08
N LYS A 166 -2.51 3.60 12.91
CA LYS A 166 -1.14 4.07 12.60
C LYS A 166 -1.07 5.51 12.06
N MET A 167 -2.03 6.36 12.37
CA MET A 167 -2.16 7.71 11.80
C MET A 167 -0.88 8.57 11.84
N PRO A 168 -0.04 8.53 12.89
CA PRO A 168 1.22 9.28 12.89
C PRO A 168 2.25 8.75 11.88
N LEU A 169 2.18 7.48 11.53
CA LEU A 169 3.17 6.79 10.68
C LEU A 169 2.66 6.58 9.23
N ASP A 170 1.34 6.37 9.05
CA ASP A 170 0.74 6.25 7.73
C ASP A 170 0.41 7.65 7.16
N HIS A 171 1.38 8.24 6.48
CA HIS A 171 1.24 9.57 5.87
C HIS A 171 0.09 9.66 4.87
N ARG A 172 -0.23 8.59 4.16
CA ARG A 172 -1.33 8.56 3.19
C ARG A 172 -2.69 8.61 3.90
N ALA A 173 -2.86 7.81 4.97
CA ALA A 173 -4.07 7.88 5.80
C ALA A 173 -4.21 9.27 6.43
N ARG A 174 -3.12 9.87 6.91
CA ARG A 174 -3.11 11.23 7.44
C ARG A 174 -3.52 12.27 6.41
N LYS A 175 -2.98 12.21 5.18
CA LYS A 175 -3.38 13.11 4.08
C LYS A 175 -4.86 12.98 3.73
N ARG A 176 -5.42 11.75 3.75
CA ARG A 176 -6.86 11.55 3.58
C ARG A 176 -7.66 12.21 4.70
N PHE A 177 -7.23 12.02 5.93
CA PHE A 177 -7.87 12.64 7.08
C PHE A 177 -7.80 14.17 7.03
N GLU A 178 -6.66 14.75 6.65
CA GLU A 178 -6.53 16.21 6.43
C GLU A 178 -7.50 16.73 5.37
N GLY A 179 -7.61 16.04 4.22
CA GLY A 179 -8.55 16.40 3.17
C GLY A 179 -10.01 16.29 3.61
N PHE A 180 -10.32 15.26 4.39
CA PHE A 180 -11.63 15.00 4.97
C PHE A 180 -12.03 16.07 5.97
N THR A 181 -11.24 16.29 7.02
CA THR A 181 -11.53 17.25 8.08
C THR A 181 -11.65 18.67 7.55
N ARG A 182 -10.72 19.09 6.68
CA ARG A 182 -10.78 20.42 6.05
C ARG A 182 -12.07 20.65 5.28
N THR A 183 -12.62 19.62 4.67
CA THR A 183 -13.88 19.72 3.90
C THR A 183 -15.08 19.81 4.83
N LEU A 184 -15.13 19.01 5.89
CA LEU A 184 -16.18 19.10 6.91
C LEU A 184 -16.19 20.48 7.59
N THR A 185 -15.02 20.97 8.01
CA THR A 185 -14.88 22.29 8.65
C THR A 185 -15.41 23.43 7.75
N LYS A 186 -15.12 23.36 6.44
CA LYS A 186 -15.66 24.34 5.48
C LYS A 186 -17.19 24.31 5.36
N ALA A 187 -17.80 23.16 5.62
CA ALA A 187 -19.26 22.99 5.67
C ALA A 187 -19.86 23.30 7.04
N GLY A 188 -19.06 23.76 8.02
CA GLY A 188 -19.50 24.05 9.38
C GLY A 188 -19.77 22.80 10.21
N ILE A 189 -19.22 21.64 9.83
CA ILE A 189 -19.37 20.37 10.55
C ILE A 189 -18.01 19.99 11.16
N GLU A 190 -18.04 19.61 12.42
CA GLU A 190 -16.92 19.04 13.14
C GLU A 190 -17.11 17.51 13.28
N ILE A 191 -15.99 16.77 13.35
CA ILE A 191 -16.02 15.35 13.67
C ILE A 191 -16.51 15.21 15.12
N ALA A 192 -17.61 14.48 15.31
CA ALA A 192 -18.25 14.32 16.60
C ALA A 192 -17.43 13.47 17.58
N ASP A 193 -16.74 12.45 17.07
CA ASP A 193 -15.82 11.61 17.83
C ASP A 193 -14.71 11.07 16.94
N GLN A 194 -13.53 10.87 17.50
CA GLN A 194 -12.40 10.29 16.75
C GLN A 194 -11.55 9.37 17.63
N GLU A 195 -11.09 8.27 17.04
CA GLU A 195 -10.23 7.31 17.72
C GLU A 195 -9.05 6.89 16.85
N PHE A 196 -7.86 6.94 17.44
CA PHE A 196 -6.62 6.58 16.79
C PHE A 196 -5.94 5.42 17.51
N TYR A 197 -5.83 4.28 16.82
CA TYR A 197 -5.10 3.12 17.31
C TYR A 197 -3.68 3.09 16.74
N SER A 198 -2.69 2.92 17.58
CA SER A 198 -1.27 2.92 17.18
C SER A 198 -0.82 1.63 16.47
N GLY A 199 -1.57 0.54 16.64
CA GLY A 199 -1.26 -0.76 16.03
C GLY A 199 -1.78 -0.90 14.59
N GLY A 200 -1.60 -2.12 14.05
CA GLY A 200 -2.02 -2.48 12.70
C GLY A 200 -3.53 -2.61 12.53
N SER A 201 -3.96 -2.50 11.28
CA SER A 201 -5.36 -2.69 10.91
C SER A 201 -5.74 -4.17 10.99
N ALA A 202 -6.84 -4.46 11.69
CA ALA A 202 -7.39 -5.81 11.82
C ALA A 202 -8.91 -5.75 11.99
N LEU A 203 -9.64 -6.78 11.53
CA LEU A 203 -11.09 -6.90 11.71
C LEU A 203 -11.48 -6.81 13.19
N ALA A 204 -10.81 -7.58 14.06
CA ALA A 204 -11.09 -7.58 15.50
C ALA A 204 -10.91 -6.18 16.12
N LYS A 205 -9.88 -5.44 15.71
CA LYS A 205 -9.64 -4.07 16.20
C LYS A 205 -10.72 -3.10 15.69
N GLY A 206 -11.17 -3.25 14.44
CA GLY A 206 -12.29 -2.46 13.91
C GLY A 206 -13.58 -2.67 14.70
N ARG A 207 -13.89 -3.91 15.08
CA ARG A 207 -15.01 -4.23 15.98
C ARG A 207 -14.90 -3.54 17.32
N GLU A 208 -13.76 -3.71 17.98
CA GLU A 208 -13.48 -3.13 19.31
C GLU A 208 -13.61 -1.59 19.30
N MET A 209 -12.94 -0.94 18.35
CA MET A 209 -12.98 0.53 18.23
C MET A 209 -14.39 1.05 17.94
N THR A 210 -15.15 0.34 17.10
CA THR A 210 -16.53 0.72 16.77
C THR A 210 -17.45 0.58 17.99
N ALA A 211 -17.34 -0.52 18.73
CA ALA A 211 -18.08 -0.74 19.95
C ALA A 211 -17.82 0.38 20.98
N ALA A 212 -16.54 0.66 21.27
CA ALA A 212 -16.13 1.68 22.22
C ALA A 212 -16.59 3.10 21.81
N MET A 213 -16.53 3.41 20.51
CA MET A 213 -16.99 4.71 20.00
C MET A 213 -18.49 4.88 20.14
N LEU A 214 -19.29 3.88 19.80
CA LEU A 214 -20.76 3.96 19.91
C LEU A 214 -21.25 3.91 21.35
N GLU A 215 -20.51 3.28 22.26
CA GLU A 215 -20.81 3.34 23.70
C GLU A 215 -20.65 4.77 24.24
N ARG A 216 -19.62 5.51 23.85
CA ARG A 216 -19.37 6.87 24.32
C ARG A 216 -20.11 7.95 23.50
N THR A 217 -20.44 7.68 22.22
CA THR A 217 -21.11 8.62 21.32
C THR A 217 -22.18 7.88 20.51
N PRO A 218 -23.34 7.55 21.11
CA PRO A 218 -24.35 6.67 20.52
C PRO A 218 -25.19 7.34 19.42
N ASP A 219 -25.12 8.66 19.27
CA ASP A 219 -25.87 9.46 18.30
C ASP A 219 -25.13 9.73 16.98
N LEU A 220 -24.07 8.97 16.69
CA LEU A 220 -23.36 9.03 15.42
C LEU A 220 -24.26 8.50 14.29
N ASP A 221 -24.27 9.22 13.15
CA ASP A 221 -25.01 8.82 11.94
C ASP A 221 -24.12 8.29 10.82
N PHE A 222 -22.78 8.47 10.97
CA PHE A 222 -21.80 7.98 10.02
C PHE A 222 -20.46 7.66 10.69
N LEU A 223 -19.83 6.56 10.26
CA LEU A 223 -18.47 6.19 10.65
C LEU A 223 -17.55 6.12 9.44
N TYR A 224 -16.49 6.93 9.44
CA TYR A 224 -15.45 6.87 8.43
C TYR A 224 -14.18 6.22 8.99
N TYR A 225 -13.75 5.15 8.35
CA TYR A 225 -12.57 4.37 8.73
C TYR A 225 -11.39 4.69 7.83
N SER A 226 -10.19 4.74 8.39
CA SER A 226 -8.97 5.02 7.62
C SER A 226 -8.66 3.96 6.56
N ASN A 227 -9.21 2.75 6.68
CA ASN A 227 -9.11 1.67 5.69
C ASN A 227 -10.25 0.64 5.84
N ASP A 228 -10.40 -0.19 4.81
CA ASP A 228 -11.48 -1.18 4.72
C ASP A 228 -11.39 -2.30 5.75
N MET A 229 -10.19 -2.67 6.19
CA MET A 229 -10.02 -3.76 7.14
C MET A 229 -10.68 -3.45 8.49
N ILE A 230 -10.46 -2.23 9.02
CA ILE A 230 -11.15 -1.82 10.26
C ILE A 230 -12.61 -1.46 9.99
N GLY A 231 -12.94 -0.95 8.80
CA GLY A 231 -14.32 -0.69 8.38
C GLY A 231 -15.17 -1.95 8.31
N ALA A 232 -14.62 -3.03 7.74
CA ALA A 232 -15.25 -4.35 7.71
C ALA A 232 -15.48 -4.91 9.12
N GLY A 233 -14.51 -4.73 10.02
CA GLY A 233 -14.66 -5.07 11.43
C GLY A 233 -15.80 -4.31 12.09
N GLY A 234 -15.91 -3.01 11.84
CA GLY A 234 -16.99 -2.16 12.32
C GLY A 234 -18.35 -2.60 11.79
N LEU A 235 -18.44 -2.91 10.49
CA LEU A 235 -19.67 -3.43 9.88
C LEU A 235 -20.13 -4.74 10.55
N LEU A 236 -19.22 -5.67 10.77
CA LEU A 236 -19.53 -6.93 11.45
C LEU A 236 -20.03 -6.71 12.88
N TYR A 237 -19.47 -5.74 13.61
CA TYR A 237 -19.99 -5.36 14.92
C TYR A 237 -21.42 -4.82 14.85
N LEU A 238 -21.69 -3.89 13.92
CA LEU A 238 -23.03 -3.31 13.78
C LEU A 238 -24.09 -4.35 13.42
N ILE A 239 -23.79 -5.29 12.55
CA ILE A 239 -24.68 -6.41 12.20
C ILE A 239 -25.00 -7.25 13.44
N GLU A 240 -23.99 -7.62 14.24
CA GLU A 240 -24.17 -8.40 15.46
C GLU A 240 -24.98 -7.62 16.53
N ALA A 241 -24.76 -6.30 16.63
CA ALA A 241 -25.50 -5.43 17.54
C ALA A 241 -26.94 -5.12 17.05
N GLY A 242 -27.34 -5.61 15.85
CA GLY A 242 -28.68 -5.35 15.29
C GLY A 242 -28.86 -3.92 14.79
N ILE A 243 -27.77 -3.17 14.55
CA ILE A 243 -27.80 -1.80 14.04
C ILE A 243 -27.83 -1.86 12.50
N ASP A 244 -28.84 -1.25 11.88
CA ASP A 244 -29.02 -1.33 10.43
C ASP A 244 -28.10 -0.37 9.67
N VAL A 245 -27.41 -0.93 8.66
CA VAL A 245 -26.50 -0.22 7.77
C VAL A 245 -27.07 -0.26 6.35
N PRO A 246 -27.23 0.87 5.66
CA PRO A 246 -26.82 2.23 6.06
C PRO A 246 -27.94 3.06 6.75
N THR A 247 -29.10 2.49 7.05
CA THR A 247 -30.32 3.24 7.43
C THR A 247 -30.19 3.96 8.76
N GLN A 248 -29.57 3.31 9.78
CA GLN A 248 -29.32 3.91 11.09
C GLN A 248 -27.97 4.59 11.15
N ILE A 249 -26.96 3.96 10.56
CA ILE A 249 -25.58 4.49 10.52
C ILE A 249 -24.91 4.14 9.20
N GLY A 250 -24.36 5.15 8.52
CA GLY A 250 -23.58 4.96 7.32
C GLY A 250 -22.14 4.58 7.63
N LEU A 251 -21.48 3.82 6.75
CA LEU A 251 -20.09 3.41 6.89
C LEU A 251 -19.31 3.65 5.61
N ALA A 252 -18.07 4.11 5.77
CA ALA A 252 -17.10 4.12 4.66
C ALA A 252 -15.70 3.74 5.14
N GLY A 253 -14.98 3.01 4.30
CA GLY A 253 -13.57 2.70 4.44
C GLY A 253 -12.70 3.39 3.38
N PHE A 254 -11.62 2.73 3.01
CA PHE A 254 -10.73 3.13 1.94
C PHE A 254 -9.86 1.95 1.50
N ASN A 255 -9.67 1.76 0.24
CA ASN A 255 -8.81 0.92 -0.60
C ASN A 255 -9.60 0.12 -1.65
N GLY A 256 -10.84 -0.28 -1.39
CA GLY A 256 -11.64 -1.10 -2.29
C GLY A 256 -11.15 -2.56 -2.37
N VAL A 257 -10.72 -3.15 -1.23
CA VAL A 257 -10.18 -4.51 -1.21
C VAL A 257 -11.25 -5.57 -1.46
N GLU A 258 -10.87 -6.67 -2.11
CA GLU A 258 -11.77 -7.80 -2.46
C GLU A 258 -12.56 -8.35 -1.26
N LEU A 259 -11.99 -8.28 -0.05
CA LEU A 259 -12.68 -8.67 1.18
C LEU A 259 -14.10 -8.09 1.30
N LEU A 260 -14.33 -6.90 0.76
CA LEU A 260 -15.62 -6.21 0.86
C LEU A 260 -16.73 -6.91 0.06
N ASP A 261 -16.38 -7.63 -1.01
CA ASP A 261 -17.33 -8.34 -1.85
C ASP A 261 -17.94 -9.55 -1.12
N GLY A 262 -17.21 -10.11 -0.14
CA GLY A 262 -17.67 -11.20 0.70
C GLY A 262 -18.52 -10.79 1.92
N LEU A 263 -18.69 -9.48 2.16
CA LEU A 263 -19.44 -9.01 3.33
C LEU A 263 -20.96 -9.10 3.11
N PRO A 264 -21.75 -9.41 4.18
CA PRO A 264 -23.20 -9.55 4.08
C PRO A 264 -23.94 -8.22 3.83
N ARG A 265 -23.28 -7.10 4.00
CA ARG A 265 -23.74 -5.74 3.69
C ARG A 265 -22.61 -4.95 3.02
N LYS A 266 -22.97 -4.00 2.18
CA LYS A 266 -21.96 -3.16 1.50
C LYS A 266 -21.38 -2.11 2.44
N LEU A 267 -20.07 -1.97 2.37
CA LEU A 267 -19.30 -0.88 2.94
C LEU A 267 -18.89 0.05 1.78
N ALA A 268 -19.14 1.35 1.91
CA ALA A 268 -18.62 2.32 0.96
C ALA A 268 -17.08 2.42 1.07
N THR A 269 -16.37 2.60 -0.06
CA THR A 269 -14.92 2.70 -0.06
C THR A 269 -14.42 3.59 -1.20
#